data_c4511c24da1e35b811727aa1471c17dc
#
_entry.id   c4511c24da1e35b811727aa1471c17dc
#
_cell.length_a   1.000
_cell.length_b   1.000
_cell.length_c   1.000
_cell.angle_alpha   90.00
_cell.angle_beta   90.00
_cell.angle_gamma   90.00
#
_symmetry.space_group_name_H-M   'P 1'
#
loop_
_entity.id
_entity.type
_entity.pdbx_description
1 polymer ?
#
loop_
_entity_poly.entity_id
_entity_poly.type
_entity_poly.pdbx_seq_one_letter_code
_entity_poly.pdbx_strand_id
1 'polypeptide(L)'
;MQRGGCTRLNLRMESSDLLGYAAATLTTVSFVPQVWRTFRTHDVSGISLRMYSIFTAGIAVWLAYGIVLEELPMILANSVSLVLACTVLVMRLRYAKEKSKPA
;
A
#
# COMPACT_ATOMS: atom_id res chain seq x y z
N MET A 1 12.86 13.95 -10.79
CA MET A 1 12.01 14.81 -10.56
C MET A 1 12.37 15.89 -9.65
N GLN A 2 12.64 16.98 -10.11
CA GLN A 2 13.14 18.04 -9.34
C GLN A 2 12.10 19.00 -9.04
N ARG A 3 12.00 19.39 -7.86
CA ARG A 3 10.98 20.29 -7.48
C ARG A 3 11.47 21.67 -7.39
N GLY A 4 12.38 22.03 -8.17
CA GLY A 4 12.82 23.37 -8.21
C GLY A 4 13.40 23.86 -6.94
N GLY A 5 13.92 23.05 -6.17
CA GLY A 5 14.54 23.48 -4.97
C GLY A 5 13.63 23.86 -3.87
N CYS A 6 12.40 23.88 -4.06
CA CYS A 6 11.55 24.26 -3.04
C CYS A 6 11.38 23.24 -2.09
N THR A 7 11.85 22.33 -1.99
CA THR A 7 11.89 21.40 -0.96
C THR A 7 10.69 21.18 -0.20
N ARG A 8 9.63 21.82 -0.43
CA ARG A 8 8.53 21.52 0.34
C ARG A 8 7.47 20.98 -0.53
N LEU A 9 6.51 20.30 0.01
CA LEU A 9 5.41 19.77 -0.73
C LEU A 9 4.78 20.90 -1.51
N ASN A 10 4.75 20.71 -2.82
CA ASN A 10 4.29 21.74 -3.68
C ASN A 10 2.84 21.55 -3.96
N LEU A 11 2.05 22.57 -3.77
CA LEU A 11 0.63 22.46 -4.04
C LEU A 11 0.29 22.62 -5.49
N ARG A 12 1.26 23.08 -6.32
CA ARG A 12 1.01 23.16 -7.71
C ARG A 12 1.08 21.79 -8.30
N MET A 13 0.13 21.43 -9.09
CA MET A 13 0.12 20.15 -9.78
C MET A 13 0.88 20.25 -11.08
N GLU A 14 1.84 19.37 -11.24
CA GLU A 14 2.55 19.27 -12.48
C GLU A 14 2.12 18.02 -13.18
N SER A 15 2.47 17.86 -14.45
CA SER A 15 2.09 16.68 -15.20
C SER A 15 2.51 15.40 -14.51
N SER A 16 3.71 15.39 -13.99
CA SER A 16 4.20 14.19 -13.32
C SER A 16 3.41 13.92 -12.05
N ASP A 17 2.95 14.96 -11.37
CA ASP A 17 2.13 14.75 -10.18
C ASP A 17 0.78 14.18 -10.54
N LEU A 18 0.19 14.65 -11.64
CA LEU A 18 -1.07 14.11 -12.09
C LEU A 18 -0.96 12.65 -12.43
N LEU A 19 0.11 12.29 -13.09
CA LEU A 19 0.34 10.90 -13.42
C LEU A 19 0.49 10.06 -12.16
N GLY A 20 1.21 10.59 -11.18
CA GLY A 20 1.38 9.91 -9.91
C GLY A 20 0.06 9.70 -9.18
N TYR A 21 -0.79 10.71 -9.15
CA TYR A 21 -2.08 10.58 -8.50
C TYR A 21 -2.98 9.61 -9.25
N ALA A 22 -2.93 9.62 -10.56
CA ALA A 22 -3.73 8.69 -11.35
C ALA A 22 -3.30 7.26 -11.08
N ALA A 23 -2.00 7.02 -11.07
CA ALA A 23 -1.48 5.69 -10.81
C ALA A 23 -1.83 5.24 -9.39
N ALA A 24 -1.68 6.15 -8.44
CA ALA A 24 -1.99 5.82 -7.04
C ALA A 24 -3.46 5.46 -6.89
N THR A 25 -4.33 6.19 -7.55
CA THR A 25 -5.75 5.93 -7.47
C THR A 25 -6.08 4.55 -8.05
N LEU A 26 -5.53 4.26 -9.21
CA LEU A 26 -5.80 2.97 -9.85
C LEU A 26 -5.32 1.81 -9.01
N THR A 27 -4.11 1.91 -8.49
CA THR A 27 -3.56 0.81 -7.71
C THR A 27 -4.30 0.65 -6.38
N THR A 28 -4.65 1.77 -5.75
CA THR A 28 -5.36 1.70 -4.49
C THR A 28 -6.75 1.12 -4.67
N VAL A 29 -7.46 1.57 -5.69
CA VAL A 29 -8.80 1.08 -5.95
C VAL A 29 -8.77 -0.42 -6.24
N SER A 30 -7.74 -0.88 -6.91
CA SER A 30 -7.65 -2.31 -7.21
C SER A 30 -7.41 -3.15 -5.98
N PHE A 31 -6.80 -2.57 -4.95
CA PHE A 31 -6.56 -3.28 -3.71
C PHE A 31 -7.82 -3.44 -2.88
N VAL A 32 -8.67 -2.43 -2.91
CA VAL A 32 -9.81 -2.39 -2.00
C VAL A 32 -10.73 -3.61 -2.13
N PRO A 33 -11.11 -4.03 -3.33
CA PRO A 33 -11.98 -5.20 -3.43
C PRO A 33 -11.33 -6.45 -2.85
N GLN A 34 -10.02 -6.59 -3.02
CA GLN A 34 -9.32 -7.76 -2.50
C GLN A 34 -9.32 -7.78 -0.99
N VAL A 35 -9.05 -6.63 -0.39
CA VAL A 35 -9.06 -6.54 1.06
C VAL A 35 -10.45 -6.83 1.59
N TRP A 36 -11.47 -6.25 0.94
CA TRP A 36 -12.84 -6.45 1.36
C TRP A 36 -13.25 -7.91 1.26
N ARG A 37 -12.89 -8.53 0.17
CA ARG A 37 -13.23 -9.93 -0.03
C ARG A 37 -12.56 -10.81 1.03
N THR A 38 -11.29 -10.57 1.29
CA THR A 38 -10.59 -11.33 2.31
C THR A 38 -11.21 -11.13 3.67
N PHE A 39 -11.61 -9.91 3.97
CA PHE A 39 -12.23 -9.61 5.24
C PHE A 39 -13.56 -10.35 5.38
N ARG A 40 -14.33 -10.41 4.32
CA ARG A 40 -15.63 -11.06 4.39
C ARG A 40 -15.54 -12.57 4.37
N THR A 41 -14.65 -13.12 3.61
CA THR A 41 -14.58 -14.56 3.44
C THR A 41 -13.58 -15.22 4.37
N HIS A 42 -12.67 -14.46 4.94
CA HIS A 42 -11.57 -14.98 5.76
C HIS A 42 -10.73 -15.98 4.97
N ASP A 43 -10.78 -15.90 3.67
CA ASP A 43 -10.03 -16.82 2.83
C ASP A 43 -8.69 -16.20 2.49
N VAL A 44 -7.66 -16.67 3.15
CA VAL A 44 -6.31 -16.18 2.94
C VAL A 44 -5.42 -17.22 2.27
N SER A 45 -6.04 -18.23 1.67
CA SER A 45 -5.27 -19.34 1.13
C SER A 45 -4.36 -18.94 -0.01
N GLY A 46 -4.69 -17.87 -0.72
CA GLY A 46 -3.85 -17.40 -1.81
C GLY A 46 -2.81 -16.38 -1.42
N ILE A 47 -2.71 -16.08 -0.13
CA ILE A 47 -1.80 -15.05 0.32
C ILE A 47 -0.56 -15.67 0.92
N SER A 48 0.59 -15.41 0.29
CA SER A 48 1.86 -15.92 0.79
C SER A 48 2.37 -15.00 1.89
N LEU A 49 2.56 -15.55 3.07
CA LEU A 49 3.04 -14.76 4.18
C LEU A 49 4.41 -14.16 3.89
N ARG A 50 5.31 -14.97 3.35
CA ARG A 50 6.65 -14.51 3.05
C ARG A 50 6.63 -13.38 2.03
N MET A 51 5.91 -13.59 0.93
CA MET A 51 5.86 -12.59 -0.12
C MET A 51 5.24 -11.30 0.37
N TYR A 52 4.15 -11.41 1.11
CA TYR A 52 3.45 -10.23 1.58
C TYR A 52 4.25 -9.47 2.64
N SER A 53 5.04 -10.18 3.43
CA SER A 53 5.91 -9.52 4.39
C SER A 53 6.97 -8.68 3.70
N ILE A 54 7.58 -9.25 2.66
CA ILE A 54 8.59 -8.53 1.90
C ILE A 54 7.96 -7.35 1.16
N PHE A 55 6.79 -7.56 0.60
CA PHE A 55 6.06 -6.53 -0.11
C PHE A 55 5.74 -5.35 0.82
N THR A 56 5.25 -5.66 2.02
CA THR A 56 4.91 -4.64 3.00
C THR A 56 6.16 -3.86 3.43
N ALA A 57 7.25 -4.56 3.63
CA ALA A 57 8.50 -3.90 3.98
C ALA A 57 8.94 -2.97 2.85
N GLY A 58 8.77 -3.41 1.62
CA GLY A 58 9.11 -2.57 0.47
C GLY A 58 8.28 -1.31 0.42
N ILE A 59 6.99 -1.42 0.71
CA ILE A 59 6.12 -0.24 0.74
C ILE A 59 6.60 0.73 1.80
N ALA A 60 6.99 0.22 2.95
CA ALA A 60 7.47 1.10 4.02
C ALA A 60 8.73 1.84 3.60
N VAL A 61 9.64 1.16 2.91
CA VAL A 61 10.85 1.81 2.43
C VAL A 61 10.52 2.86 1.37
N TRP A 62 9.59 2.56 0.47
CA TRP A 62 9.17 3.52 -0.54
C TRP A 62 8.52 4.73 0.09
N LEU A 63 7.76 4.52 1.17
CA LEU A 63 7.14 5.64 1.87
C LEU A 63 8.21 6.55 2.45
N ALA A 64 9.23 5.95 3.07
CA ALA A 64 10.33 6.75 3.62
C ALA A 64 11.03 7.53 2.51
N TYR A 65 11.23 6.89 1.38
CA TYR A 65 11.87 7.54 0.25
C TYR A 65 11.02 8.72 -0.26
N GLY A 66 9.72 8.52 -0.34
CA GLY A 66 8.83 9.59 -0.75
C GLY A 66 8.85 10.77 0.21
N ILE A 67 8.93 10.49 1.50
CA ILE A 67 9.00 11.56 2.49
C ILE A 67 10.30 12.35 2.33
N VAL A 68 11.39 11.64 2.13
CA VAL A 68 12.69 12.29 1.95
C VAL A 68 12.66 13.19 0.72
N LEU A 69 12.02 12.75 -0.35
CA LEU A 69 11.96 13.53 -1.58
C LEU A 69 10.81 14.53 -1.59
N GLU A 70 9.96 14.49 -0.58
CA GLU A 70 8.80 15.36 -0.50
C GLU A 70 7.91 15.21 -1.73
N GLU A 71 7.66 13.97 -2.14
CA GLU A 71 6.80 13.69 -3.28
C GLU A 71 5.43 13.29 -2.77
N LEU A 72 4.52 14.21 -2.78
CA LEU A 72 3.21 13.99 -2.17
C LEU A 72 2.45 12.79 -2.75
N PRO A 73 2.40 12.59 -4.07
CA PRO A 73 1.69 11.41 -4.58
C PRO A 73 2.27 10.11 -4.05
N MET A 74 3.59 10.05 -3.95
CA MET A 74 4.26 8.86 -3.46
C MET A 74 3.96 8.63 -1.98
N ILE A 75 3.94 9.72 -1.20
CA ILE A 75 3.64 9.62 0.21
C ILE A 75 2.21 9.11 0.41
N LEU A 76 1.27 9.69 -0.30
CA LEU A 76 -0.12 9.29 -0.15
C LEU A 76 -0.34 7.85 -0.59
N ALA A 77 0.19 7.50 -1.75
CA ALA A 77 0.00 6.17 -2.29
C ALA A 77 0.57 5.11 -1.36
N ASN A 78 1.78 5.35 -0.90
CA ASN A 78 2.43 4.33 -0.07
C ASN A 78 1.86 4.30 1.34
N SER A 79 1.34 5.42 1.83
CA SER A 79 0.67 5.40 3.13
C SER A 79 -0.58 4.55 3.08
N VAL A 80 -1.40 4.75 2.07
CA VAL A 80 -2.62 3.97 1.93
C VAL A 80 -2.29 2.51 1.68
N SER A 81 -1.32 2.26 0.80
CA SER A 81 -0.93 0.88 0.50
C SER A 81 -0.38 0.18 1.73
N LEU A 82 0.36 0.91 2.55
CA LEU A 82 0.92 0.31 3.75
C LEU A 82 -0.18 -0.12 4.71
N VAL A 83 -1.18 0.73 4.88
CA VAL A 83 -2.30 0.39 5.74
C VAL A 83 -3.02 -0.85 5.21
N LEU A 84 -3.30 -0.87 3.90
CA LEU A 84 -3.98 -2.00 3.31
C LEU A 84 -3.15 -3.27 3.38
N ALA A 85 -1.86 -3.16 3.10
CA ALA A 85 -0.99 -4.32 3.13
C ALA A 85 -0.86 -4.86 4.56
N CYS A 86 -0.74 -3.99 5.53
CA CYS A 86 -0.68 -4.42 6.91
C CYS A 86 -1.99 -5.11 7.32
N THR A 87 -3.11 -4.58 6.86
CA THR A 87 -4.40 -5.19 7.14
C THR A 87 -4.45 -6.60 6.57
N VAL A 88 -4.03 -6.75 5.34
CA VAL A 88 -4.02 -8.07 4.70
C VAL A 88 -3.09 -9.02 5.44
N LEU A 89 -1.94 -8.52 5.85
CA LEU A 89 -0.97 -9.36 6.54
C LEU A 89 -1.53 -9.83 7.88
N VAL A 90 -2.17 -8.93 8.61
CA VAL A 90 -2.79 -9.31 9.88
C VAL A 90 -3.89 -10.33 9.64
N MET A 91 -4.71 -10.13 8.63
CA MET A 91 -5.76 -11.08 8.31
C MET A 91 -5.17 -12.44 7.94
N ARG A 92 -4.07 -12.42 7.19
CA ARG A 92 -3.42 -13.67 6.81
C ARG A 92 -2.97 -14.44 8.03
N LEU A 93 -2.41 -13.74 9.00
CA LEU A 93 -1.95 -14.40 10.20
C LEU A 93 -3.12 -14.91 11.06
N ARG A 94 -4.15 -14.09 11.18
CA ARG A 94 -5.27 -14.47 12.03
C ARG A 94 -6.14 -15.54 11.40
N TYR A 95 -6.48 -15.38 10.14
CA TYR A 95 -7.41 -16.29 9.50
C TYR A 95 -6.76 -17.62 9.15
N ALA A 96 -5.48 -17.62 8.89
CA ALA A 96 -4.77 -18.87 8.68
C ALA A 96 -4.79 -19.70 9.95
N LYS A 97 -4.66 -19.02 11.10
CA LYS A 97 -4.72 -19.68 12.33
C LYS A 97 -6.08 -20.29 12.58
N GLU A 98 -7.13 -19.54 12.25
CA GLU A 98 -8.48 -20.05 12.36
C GLU A 98 -8.67 -21.31 11.54
N LYS A 99 -8.19 -21.26 10.31
CA LYS A 99 -8.37 -22.35 9.41
C LYS A 99 -7.56 -23.57 9.77
N SER A 100 -6.47 -23.40 10.45
CA SER A 100 -5.64 -24.51 10.79
C SER A 100 -6.13 -25.21 12.05
N LYS A 101 -7.08 -24.64 12.75
CA LYS A 101 -7.61 -25.30 13.92
C LYS A 101 -8.47 -26.47 13.52
N PRO A 102 -8.41 -27.56 14.26
CA PRO A 102 -9.29 -28.67 13.97
C PRO A 102 -10.72 -28.26 14.21
N ALA A 103 -11.59 -28.80 13.44
CA ALA A 103 -12.99 -28.45 13.57
C ALA A 103 -13.56 -28.90 14.89
#